data_24150abf01bccb0c61cfcb896ad71aca
#
_entry.id   24150abf01bccb0c61cfcb896ad71aca
#
_cell.length_a   1.000
_cell.length_b   1.000
_cell.length_c   1.000
_cell.angle_alpha   90.00
_cell.angle_beta   90.00
_cell.angle_gamma   90.00
#
_symmetry.space_group_name_H-M   'P 1'
#
loop_
_entity.id
_entity.type
_entity.pdbx_description
1 polymer ?
#
loop_
_entity_poly.entity_id
_entity_poly.type
_entity_poly.pdbx_seq_one_letter_code
_entity_poly.pdbx_strand_id
1 'polypeptide(L)'
;MAASRRFYEDLLEQKVAVDMGINVSYTGGFALWQVDHAHEMIFNAPVSDPGPLGRKNFEFCFETDDLDAVFARLTEAGIKVAHPPHTQPWGQRVFHVYDPDGHIVEVGEQMTVVVARFMAQGMSTEETSRRTGIPLAMLQEMTCKEIK
;
A
#
# COMPACT_ATOMS: atom_id res chain seq x y z
N MET A 1 9.94 5.96 -14.78
CA MET A 1 10.54 6.59 -13.57
C MET A 1 9.82 7.88 -13.15
N ALA A 2 9.73 8.97 -13.94
CA ALA A 2 9.12 10.23 -13.48
C ALA A 2 7.63 10.08 -13.08
N ALA A 3 6.82 9.39 -13.86
CA ALA A 3 5.42 9.13 -13.53
C ALA A 3 5.27 8.28 -12.26
N SER A 4 6.10 7.25 -12.11
CA SER A 4 6.10 6.37 -10.93
C SER A 4 6.55 7.13 -9.67
N ARG A 5 7.58 8.00 -9.78
CA ARG A 5 7.99 8.89 -8.67
C ARG A 5 6.84 9.81 -8.25
N ARG A 6 6.19 10.50 -9.20
CA ARG A 6 5.02 11.33 -8.88
C ARG A 6 3.93 10.52 -8.17
N PHE A 7 3.66 9.30 -8.62
CA PHE A 7 2.65 8.45 -7.99
C PHE A 7 3.01 8.10 -6.54
N TYR A 8 4.22 7.59 -6.31
CA TYR A 8 4.62 7.15 -4.97
C TYR A 8 5.01 8.31 -4.05
N GLU A 9 5.70 9.34 -4.53
CA GLU A 9 6.19 10.46 -3.71
C GLU A 9 5.11 11.52 -3.46
N ASP A 10 4.42 12.00 -4.53
CA ASP A 10 3.49 13.12 -4.40
C ASP A 10 2.08 12.65 -4.00
N LEU A 11 1.61 11.51 -4.53
CA LEU A 11 0.24 11.04 -4.32
C LEU A 11 0.10 10.07 -3.15
N LEU A 12 1.09 9.18 -2.93
CA LEU A 12 1.12 8.24 -1.81
C LEU A 12 2.07 8.67 -0.68
N GLU A 13 2.71 9.84 -0.80
CA GLU A 13 3.55 10.47 0.23
C GLU A 13 4.70 9.59 0.75
N GLN A 14 5.17 8.67 -0.10
CA GLN A 14 6.28 7.80 0.26
C GLN A 14 7.59 8.57 0.35
N LYS A 15 8.35 8.34 1.41
CA LYS A 15 9.57 9.10 1.70
C LYS A 15 10.79 8.42 1.06
N VAL A 16 11.51 9.19 0.26
CA VAL A 16 12.77 8.75 -0.35
C VAL A 16 13.82 8.55 0.75
N ALA A 17 14.45 7.37 0.74
CA ALA A 17 15.58 7.06 1.60
C ALA A 17 16.91 7.32 0.87
N VAL A 18 17.03 6.87 -0.39
CA VAL A 18 18.22 7.06 -1.23
C VAL A 18 17.78 7.30 -2.66
N ASP A 19 18.31 8.34 -3.30
CA ASP A 19 18.09 8.66 -4.70
C ASP A 19 19.40 8.53 -5.48
N MET A 20 19.48 7.56 -6.39
CA MET A 20 20.59 7.36 -7.32
C MET A 20 20.16 7.66 -8.78
N GLY A 21 19.05 8.37 -8.99
CA GLY A 21 18.53 8.74 -10.30
C GLY A 21 17.81 7.58 -11.00
N ILE A 22 18.54 6.56 -11.39
CA ILE A 22 18.01 5.35 -12.05
C ILE A 22 17.41 4.33 -11.08
N ASN A 23 17.75 4.45 -9.78
CA ASN A 23 17.20 3.66 -8.67
C ASN A 23 16.87 4.60 -7.52
N VAL A 24 15.67 4.53 -7.00
CA VAL A 24 15.19 5.34 -5.87
C VAL A 24 14.61 4.40 -4.83
N SER A 25 15.22 4.35 -3.65
CA SER A 25 14.76 3.56 -2.52
C SER A 25 13.90 4.39 -1.57
N TYR A 26 12.89 3.77 -0.98
CA TYR A 26 11.95 4.40 -0.06
C TYR A 26 12.05 3.82 1.35
N THR A 27 11.74 4.62 2.35
CA THR A 27 11.76 4.20 3.77
C THR A 27 10.75 3.07 4.05
N GLY A 28 9.73 2.92 3.21
CA GLY A 28 8.77 1.81 3.26
C GLY A 28 9.30 0.44 2.82
N GLY A 29 10.60 0.34 2.46
CA GLY A 29 11.25 -0.93 2.16
C GLY A 29 11.10 -1.42 0.72
N PHE A 30 10.77 -0.54 -0.23
CA PHE A 30 10.75 -0.84 -1.65
C PHE A 30 11.61 0.16 -2.44
N ALA A 31 11.86 -0.14 -3.70
CA ALA A 31 12.59 0.75 -4.61
C ALA A 31 11.95 0.79 -6.00
N LEU A 32 12.03 1.93 -6.64
CA LEU A 32 11.79 2.07 -8.07
C LEU A 32 13.12 1.95 -8.81
N TRP A 33 13.14 1.16 -9.85
CA TRP A 33 14.33 0.99 -10.67
C TRP A 33 13.97 1.16 -12.15
N GLN A 34 14.74 1.97 -12.87
CA GLN A 34 14.52 2.17 -14.30
C GLN A 34 14.60 0.84 -15.03
N VAL A 35 13.57 0.49 -15.79
CA VAL A 35 13.35 -0.87 -16.32
C VAL A 35 14.52 -1.39 -17.16
N ASP A 36 15.08 -0.55 -18.04
CA ASP A 36 16.18 -0.97 -18.93
C ASP A 36 17.40 -1.36 -18.11
N HIS A 37 17.76 -0.53 -17.14
CA HIS A 37 18.91 -0.79 -16.28
C HIS A 37 18.67 -1.96 -15.32
N ALA A 38 17.49 -2.04 -14.73
CA ALA A 38 17.11 -3.16 -13.86
C ALA A 38 17.22 -4.49 -14.61
N HIS A 39 16.66 -4.54 -15.81
CA HIS A 39 16.67 -5.75 -16.64
C HIS A 39 18.09 -6.19 -16.98
N GLU A 40 18.93 -5.25 -17.40
CA GLU A 40 20.35 -5.53 -17.70
C GLU A 40 21.09 -6.09 -16.49
N MET A 41 20.89 -5.49 -15.30
CA MET A 41 21.54 -5.94 -14.07
C MET A 41 21.03 -7.29 -13.56
N ILE A 42 19.74 -7.57 -13.69
CA ILE A 42 19.11 -8.80 -13.19
C ILE A 42 19.36 -9.98 -14.14
N PHE A 43 19.22 -9.74 -15.44
CA PHE A 43 19.24 -10.82 -16.44
C PHE A 43 20.53 -10.87 -17.28
N ASN A 44 21.44 -9.91 -17.08
CA ASN A 44 22.66 -9.74 -17.87
C ASN A 44 22.38 -9.68 -19.39
N ALA A 45 21.27 -9.04 -19.75
CA ALA A 45 20.79 -8.90 -21.11
C ALA A 45 19.98 -7.60 -21.27
N PRO A 46 20.05 -6.92 -22.43
CA PRO A 46 19.21 -5.76 -22.69
C PRO A 46 17.73 -6.13 -22.76
N VAL A 47 16.85 -5.17 -22.48
CA VAL A 47 15.42 -5.34 -22.69
C VAL A 47 15.15 -5.44 -24.19
N SER A 48 14.62 -6.57 -24.64
CA SER A 48 14.18 -6.75 -26.04
C SER A 48 12.73 -6.35 -26.26
N ASP A 49 11.86 -6.62 -25.28
CA ASP A 49 10.44 -6.22 -25.21
C ASP A 49 10.04 -6.21 -23.73
N PRO A 50 9.85 -5.04 -23.11
CA PRO A 50 9.42 -4.98 -21.72
C PRO A 50 7.99 -5.53 -21.52
N GLY A 51 7.17 -5.58 -22.57
CA GLY A 51 5.78 -5.99 -22.49
C GLY A 51 4.99 -5.16 -21.47
N PRO A 52 3.79 -5.58 -21.08
CA PRO A 52 3.08 -4.98 -19.95
C PRO A 52 3.79 -5.36 -18.65
N LEU A 53 4.22 -4.35 -17.88
CA LEU A 53 4.93 -4.54 -16.61
C LEU A 53 4.00 -5.13 -15.54
N GLY A 54 2.80 -4.56 -15.36
CA GLY A 54 1.81 -5.04 -14.39
C GLY A 54 0.96 -6.20 -14.92
N ARG A 55 0.96 -7.36 -14.23
CA ARG A 55 0.23 -8.58 -14.65
C ARG A 55 -0.88 -9.01 -13.68
N LYS A 56 -1.29 -8.15 -12.75
CA LYS A 56 -2.36 -8.41 -11.75
C LYS A 56 -2.11 -9.64 -10.84
N ASN A 57 -0.87 -10.00 -10.64
CA ASN A 57 -0.43 -11.13 -9.82
C ASN A 57 0.42 -10.70 -8.61
N PHE A 58 0.52 -9.41 -8.39
CA PHE A 58 1.31 -8.77 -7.34
C PHE A 58 0.64 -7.44 -6.97
N GLU A 59 0.69 -7.08 -5.71
CA GLU A 59 0.23 -5.79 -5.21
C GLU A 59 1.20 -5.23 -4.18
N PHE A 60 1.28 -3.90 -4.12
CA PHE A 60 1.82 -3.17 -2.99
C PHE A 60 0.68 -2.76 -2.08
N CYS A 61 0.84 -2.99 -0.76
CA CYS A 61 -0.12 -2.59 0.25
C CYS A 61 0.44 -1.43 1.07
N PHE A 62 -0.32 -0.35 1.15
CA PHE A 62 -0.02 0.81 1.98
C PHE A 62 -1.17 1.06 2.95
N GLU A 63 -0.83 1.48 4.17
CA GLU A 63 -1.82 1.91 5.15
C GLU A 63 -1.81 3.44 5.28
N THR A 64 -2.98 4.00 5.59
CA THR A 64 -3.16 5.44 5.79
C THR A 64 -4.12 5.72 6.95
N ASP A 65 -3.93 6.88 7.57
CA ASP A 65 -4.84 7.41 8.59
C ASP A 65 -6.11 8.01 7.98
N ASP A 66 -6.04 8.47 6.72
CA ASP A 66 -7.16 9.12 6.02
C ASP A 66 -7.36 8.51 4.63
N LEU A 67 -8.10 7.41 4.60
CA LEU A 67 -8.40 6.66 3.38
C LEU A 67 -9.16 7.50 2.35
N ASP A 68 -10.12 8.30 2.82
CA ASP A 68 -10.99 9.07 1.94
C ASP A 68 -10.23 10.22 1.28
N ALA A 69 -9.33 10.90 2.01
CA ALA A 69 -8.48 11.94 1.44
C ALA A 69 -7.48 11.39 0.42
N VAL A 70 -6.87 10.23 0.68
CA VAL A 70 -5.97 9.59 -0.29
C VAL A 70 -6.73 9.17 -1.55
N PHE A 71 -7.92 8.59 -1.40
CA PHE A 71 -8.76 8.21 -2.54
C PHE A 71 -9.17 9.41 -3.40
N ALA A 72 -9.58 10.51 -2.77
CA ALA A 72 -9.91 11.75 -3.48
C ALA A 72 -8.71 12.29 -4.25
N ARG A 73 -7.55 12.39 -3.62
CA ARG A 73 -6.29 12.87 -4.23
C ARG A 73 -5.89 12.06 -5.46
N LEU A 74 -5.98 10.74 -5.38
CA LEU A 74 -5.66 9.84 -6.49
C LEU A 74 -6.66 9.96 -7.65
N THR A 75 -7.95 10.07 -7.34
CA THR A 75 -9.01 10.24 -8.37
C THR A 75 -8.91 11.61 -9.06
N GLU A 76 -8.66 12.68 -8.34
CA GLU A 76 -8.42 14.02 -8.89
C GLU A 76 -7.17 14.07 -9.78
N ALA A 77 -6.15 13.29 -9.44
CA ALA A 77 -4.95 13.13 -10.27
C ALA A 77 -5.16 12.25 -11.52
N GLY A 78 -6.37 11.68 -11.71
CA GLY A 78 -6.70 10.84 -12.85
C GLY A 78 -6.11 9.44 -12.78
N ILE A 79 -5.75 8.96 -11.59
CA ILE A 79 -5.22 7.61 -11.39
C ILE A 79 -6.32 6.57 -11.67
N LYS A 80 -5.97 5.52 -12.40
CA LYS A 80 -6.90 4.46 -12.75
C LYS A 80 -7.27 3.63 -11.52
N VAL A 81 -8.54 3.68 -11.15
CA VAL A 81 -9.11 2.92 -10.03
C VAL A 81 -9.45 1.50 -10.48
N ALA A 82 -9.06 0.49 -9.71
CA ALA A 82 -9.48 -0.90 -9.90
C ALA A 82 -10.86 -1.13 -9.25
N HIS A 83 -11.06 -0.62 -8.02
CA HIS A 83 -12.36 -0.49 -7.38
C HIS A 83 -12.33 0.62 -6.30
N PRO A 84 -13.47 1.27 -6.02
CA PRO A 84 -13.57 2.30 -4.99
C PRO A 84 -13.48 1.71 -3.59
N PRO A 85 -13.39 2.57 -2.53
CA PRO A 85 -13.36 2.12 -1.15
C PRO A 85 -14.50 1.17 -0.80
N HIS A 86 -14.17 0.04 -0.19
CA HIS A 86 -15.14 -0.93 0.35
C HIS A 86 -14.57 -1.56 1.64
N THR A 87 -15.45 -2.20 2.40
CA THR A 87 -15.05 -2.86 3.66
C THR A 87 -14.80 -4.35 3.41
N GLN A 88 -13.61 -4.79 3.75
CA GLN A 88 -13.21 -6.19 3.69
C GLN A 88 -13.93 -7.03 4.79
N PRO A 89 -14.01 -8.36 4.66
CA PRO A 89 -14.64 -9.22 5.66
C PRO A 89 -14.06 -9.07 7.07
N TRP A 90 -12.78 -8.72 7.19
CA TRP A 90 -12.12 -8.47 8.49
C TRP A 90 -12.30 -7.04 9.00
N GLY A 91 -13.11 -6.22 8.32
CA GLY A 91 -13.54 -4.90 8.77
C GLY A 91 -12.66 -3.73 8.34
N GLN A 92 -11.55 -3.97 7.67
CA GLN A 92 -10.70 -2.92 7.12
C GLN A 92 -11.34 -2.32 5.87
N ARG A 93 -11.37 -0.99 5.75
CA ARG A 93 -11.72 -0.32 4.51
C ARG A 93 -10.48 -0.23 3.64
N VAL A 94 -10.61 -0.61 2.37
CA VAL A 94 -9.53 -0.57 1.38
C VAL A 94 -10.06 -0.10 0.03
N PHE A 95 -9.17 0.40 -0.82
CA PHE A 95 -9.41 0.55 -2.25
C PHE A 95 -8.17 0.10 -3.03
N HIS A 96 -8.34 -0.19 -4.32
CA HIS A 96 -7.23 -0.56 -5.19
C HIS A 96 -7.16 0.36 -6.41
N VAL A 97 -5.94 0.73 -6.77
CA VAL A 97 -5.61 1.51 -7.95
C VAL A 97 -4.51 0.82 -8.76
N TYR A 98 -4.26 1.34 -9.96
CA TYR A 98 -3.09 0.95 -10.74
C TYR A 98 -2.05 2.05 -10.69
N ASP A 99 -0.80 1.67 -10.45
CA ASP A 99 0.32 2.59 -10.62
C ASP A 99 0.57 2.88 -12.11
N PRO A 100 1.48 3.80 -12.48
CA PRO A 100 1.76 4.14 -13.88
C PRO A 100 2.26 2.97 -14.75
N ASP A 101 2.82 1.94 -14.13
CA ASP A 101 3.33 0.75 -14.80
C ASP A 101 2.31 -0.40 -14.81
N GLY A 102 1.12 -0.19 -14.23
CA GLY A 102 0.00 -1.12 -14.19
C GLY A 102 0.05 -2.13 -13.06
N HIS A 103 0.92 -1.95 -12.06
CA HIS A 103 0.91 -2.74 -10.84
C HIS A 103 -0.29 -2.38 -9.97
N ILE A 104 -0.84 -3.37 -9.26
CA ILE A 104 -1.91 -3.14 -8.30
C ILE A 104 -1.32 -2.52 -7.04
N VAL A 105 -1.96 -1.48 -6.55
CA VAL A 105 -1.67 -0.85 -5.27
C VAL A 105 -2.93 -0.84 -4.43
N GLU A 106 -2.89 -1.52 -3.28
CA GLU A 106 -3.89 -1.42 -2.23
C GLU A 106 -3.55 -0.25 -1.31
N VAL A 107 -4.55 0.53 -0.95
CA VAL A 107 -4.49 1.48 0.15
C VAL A 107 -5.57 1.12 1.14
N GLY A 108 -5.19 0.89 2.39
CA GLY A 108 -6.08 0.45 3.47
C GLY A 108 -6.02 1.36 4.69
N GLU A 109 -7.06 1.28 5.52
CA GLU A 109 -7.03 1.82 6.88
C GLU A 109 -5.96 1.10 7.69
N GLN A 110 -5.31 1.80 8.62
CA GLN A 110 -4.44 1.14 9.60
C GLN A 110 -5.23 0.11 10.41
N MET A 111 -4.66 -1.08 10.59
CA MET A 111 -5.34 -2.13 11.36
C MET A 111 -5.57 -1.75 12.83
N THR A 112 -4.76 -0.86 13.40
CA THR A 112 -5.01 -0.27 14.73
C THR A 112 -6.36 0.47 14.80
N VAL A 113 -6.70 1.25 13.76
CA VAL A 113 -7.98 1.96 13.65
C VAL A 113 -9.14 0.97 13.57
N VAL A 114 -8.99 -0.11 12.80
CA VAL A 114 -10.01 -1.16 12.68
C VAL A 114 -10.26 -1.84 14.03
N VAL A 115 -9.20 -2.20 14.74
CA VAL A 115 -9.27 -2.80 16.08
C VAL A 115 -9.96 -1.87 17.07
N ALA A 116 -9.52 -0.60 17.14
CA ALA A 116 -10.13 0.40 18.03
C ALA A 116 -11.63 0.58 17.74
N ARG A 117 -12.03 0.59 16.46
CA ARG A 117 -13.42 0.68 16.04
C ARG A 117 -14.25 -0.51 16.53
N PHE A 118 -13.77 -1.75 16.41
CA PHE A 118 -14.48 -2.93 16.87
C PHE A 118 -14.61 -2.97 18.40
N MET A 119 -13.57 -2.62 19.13
CA MET A 119 -13.61 -2.53 20.58
C MET A 119 -14.57 -1.44 21.08
N ALA A 120 -14.61 -0.28 20.41
CA ALA A 120 -15.57 0.78 20.69
C ALA A 120 -17.03 0.36 20.42
N GLN A 121 -17.25 -0.61 19.52
CA GLN A 121 -18.54 -1.23 19.26
C GLN A 121 -18.92 -2.33 20.30
N GLY A 122 -18.05 -2.57 21.29
CA GLY A 122 -18.29 -3.53 22.37
C GLY A 122 -17.83 -4.96 22.09
N MET A 123 -17.07 -5.18 21.01
CA MET A 123 -16.45 -6.51 20.76
C MET A 123 -15.34 -6.78 21.77
N SER A 124 -15.26 -8.00 22.28
CA SER A 124 -14.14 -8.43 23.11
C SER A 124 -12.85 -8.57 22.28
N THR A 125 -11.69 -8.65 22.96
CA THR A 125 -10.40 -8.88 22.30
C THR A 125 -10.40 -10.18 21.51
N GLU A 126 -11.00 -11.25 22.04
CA GLU A 126 -11.13 -12.56 21.39
C GLU A 126 -12.04 -12.49 20.14
N GLU A 127 -13.15 -11.76 20.22
CA GLU A 127 -14.04 -11.53 19.07
C GLU A 127 -13.35 -10.73 17.99
N THR A 128 -12.64 -9.67 18.37
CA THR A 128 -11.85 -8.83 17.46
C THR A 128 -10.75 -9.64 16.78
N SER A 129 -10.04 -10.49 17.54
CA SER A 129 -9.03 -11.42 16.98
C SER A 129 -9.62 -12.34 15.91
N ARG A 130 -10.74 -12.98 16.20
CA ARG A 130 -11.43 -13.86 15.24
C ARG A 130 -11.92 -13.11 14.01
N ARG A 131 -12.39 -11.89 14.17
CA ARG A 131 -12.92 -11.05 13.08
C ARG A 131 -11.82 -10.53 12.16
N THR A 132 -10.72 -10.06 12.73
CA THR A 132 -9.61 -9.44 12.00
C THR A 132 -8.58 -10.45 11.50
N GLY A 133 -8.52 -11.64 12.10
CA GLY A 133 -7.44 -12.61 11.89
C GLY A 133 -6.13 -12.27 12.59
N ILE A 134 -6.08 -11.16 13.33
CA ILE A 134 -4.88 -10.76 14.09
C ILE A 134 -4.74 -11.69 15.30
N PRO A 135 -3.55 -12.29 15.53
CA PRO A 135 -3.32 -13.12 16.70
C PRO A 135 -3.63 -12.39 18.01
N LEU A 136 -4.27 -13.08 18.95
CA LEU A 136 -4.71 -12.49 20.23
C LEU A 136 -3.58 -11.79 21.00
N ALA A 137 -2.38 -12.38 21.02
CA ALA A 137 -1.21 -11.77 21.65
C ALA A 137 -0.83 -10.42 21.02
N MET A 138 -0.87 -10.30 19.69
CA MET A 138 -0.62 -9.04 19.00
C MET A 138 -1.69 -8.00 19.32
N LEU A 139 -2.96 -8.38 19.39
CA LEU A 139 -4.04 -7.46 19.76
C LEU A 139 -3.86 -6.91 21.19
N GLN A 140 -3.44 -7.76 22.13
CA GLN A 140 -3.14 -7.34 23.50
C GLN A 140 -2.00 -6.33 23.56
N GLU A 141 -0.96 -6.51 22.73
CA GLU A 141 0.14 -5.55 22.61
C GLU A 141 -0.30 -4.22 21.96
N MET A 142 -1.14 -4.27 20.94
CA MET A 142 -1.68 -3.07 20.28
C MET A 142 -2.51 -2.23 21.25
N THR A 143 -3.40 -2.87 22.02
CA THR A 143 -4.28 -2.19 22.97
C THR A 143 -3.56 -1.69 24.22
N CYS A 144 -2.45 -2.32 24.64
CA CYS A 144 -1.64 -1.83 25.76
C CYS A 144 -0.81 -0.57 25.43
N LYS A 145 -0.52 -0.29 24.17
CA LYS A 145 0.27 0.89 23.75
C LYS A 145 -0.54 2.18 23.70
N GLU A 146 -1.86 2.10 23.57
CA GLU A 146 -2.74 3.29 23.54
C GLU A 146 -3.11 3.85 24.92
N ILE A 147 -2.71 3.18 26.01
CA ILE A 147 -3.03 3.58 27.41
C ILE A 147 -1.85 4.36 28.05
N LYS A 148 -0.81 4.70 27.31
CA LYS A 148 0.31 5.53 27.76
C LYS A 148 0.39 6.82 26.97
#